data_a203ee840d694b9a6f883acb5ea01044
#
_entry.id   a203ee840d694b9a6f883acb5ea01044
#
_cell.length_a   1.000
_cell.length_b   1.000
_cell.length_c   1.000
_cell.angle_alpha   90.00
_cell.angle_beta   90.00
_cell.angle_gamma   90.00
#
_symmetry.space_group_name_H-M   'P 1'
#
loop_
_entity.id
_entity.type
_entity.pdbx_description
1 polymer ?
#
loop_
_entity_poly.entity_id
_entity_poly.type
_entity_poly.pdbx_seq_one_letter_code
_entity_poly.pdbx_strand_id
1 'polypeptide(L)'
;ETCHQKFSLVLYIRDMPRTNRIIQDFTGVYAEQPFMQGLRKDAVQSSAGPDAKIRWIDCSDIPGTDCYCDDEAVTAIRKQIASAGITDASGIHFFDNGNYHYMSKIWTDMVQEPFSLVVFDHHPDMQAPRFGNILSCGGWVKKVLDENQFINNVVIIGVADHLVDEIRAELSQAGDADILDKVTFIKESEVRETGTPSSFSRTSTSFSRMRESLRSPTESGMTEGRIYISIDKDALSPTYAATNWDQGSLDIATLKEVIEGLATSHKIIGVDICGERARDFAGDEY
;
A
#
# COMPACT_ATOMS: atom_id res chain seq x y z
N GLU A 1 12.79 25.52 2.65
CA GLU A 1 11.64 25.22 1.75
C GLU A 1 11.39 23.70 1.59
N THR A 2 12.41 22.84 1.73
CA THR A 2 12.30 21.38 1.55
C THR A 2 11.56 20.63 2.67
N CYS A 3 11.41 21.23 3.84
CA CYS A 3 10.72 20.57 4.98
C CYS A 3 9.19 20.66 4.90
N HIS A 4 8.62 21.65 4.21
CA HIS A 4 7.16 21.85 4.14
C HIS A 4 6.46 20.91 3.13
N GLN A 5 7.15 20.45 2.07
CA GLN A 5 6.57 19.55 1.08
C GLN A 5 6.48 18.09 1.56
N LYS A 6 7.40 17.63 2.44
CA LYS A 6 7.36 16.27 3.04
C LYS A 6 6.10 16.00 3.88
N PHE A 7 5.37 17.05 4.28
CA PHE A 7 4.17 16.95 5.12
C PHE A 7 2.84 16.84 4.34
N SER A 8 2.84 16.97 3.02
CA SER A 8 1.58 17.19 2.27
C SER A 8 0.65 15.98 2.23
N LEU A 9 1.14 14.75 2.01
CA LEU A 9 0.30 13.55 2.00
C LEU A 9 -0.23 13.25 3.40
N VAL A 10 0.63 13.38 4.39
CA VAL A 10 0.31 13.19 5.81
C VAL A 10 -0.69 14.24 6.31
N LEU A 11 -0.60 15.49 5.83
CA LEU A 11 -1.56 16.54 6.16
C LEU A 11 -2.92 16.30 5.50
N TYR A 12 -2.96 15.83 4.26
CA TYR A 12 -4.20 15.47 3.57
C TYR A 12 -4.95 14.33 4.29
N ILE A 13 -4.19 13.32 4.72
CA ILE A 13 -4.70 12.20 5.51
C ILE A 13 -5.14 12.67 6.91
N ARG A 14 -4.44 13.66 7.51
CA ARG A 14 -4.79 14.23 8.82
C ARG A 14 -6.15 14.91 8.82
N ASP A 15 -6.52 15.55 7.72
CA ASP A 15 -7.75 16.33 7.62
C ASP A 15 -8.99 15.50 7.28
N MET A 16 -8.86 14.14 7.20
CA MET A 16 -10.00 13.22 7.16
C MET A 16 -10.58 13.01 8.58
N PRO A 17 -11.61 13.76 9.00
CA PRO A 17 -11.91 13.96 10.43
C PRO A 17 -12.59 12.78 11.15
N ARG A 18 -12.81 11.64 10.50
CA ARG A 18 -13.50 10.46 11.07
C ARG A 18 -12.85 9.11 10.74
N THR A 19 -11.66 9.09 10.17
CA THR A 19 -11.01 7.87 9.72
C THR A 19 -10.17 7.27 10.83
N ASN A 20 -10.32 5.99 11.09
CA ASN A 20 -9.45 5.23 12.00
C ASN A 20 -8.01 5.30 11.48
N ARG A 21 -7.05 5.47 12.40
CA ARG A 21 -5.63 5.40 12.11
C ARG A 21 -5.02 4.29 12.95
N ILE A 22 -4.41 3.35 12.29
CA ILE A 22 -3.83 2.17 12.92
C ILE A 22 -2.36 2.17 12.59
N ILE A 23 -1.52 2.20 13.59
CA ILE A 23 -0.07 2.20 13.45
C ILE A 23 0.43 0.85 13.97
N GLN A 24 1.10 0.10 13.11
CA GLN A 24 1.77 -1.14 13.45
C GLN A 24 3.27 -0.88 13.38
N ASP A 25 3.91 -0.89 14.53
CA ASP A 25 5.30 -0.52 14.72
C ASP A 25 6.13 -1.79 14.94
N PHE A 26 6.94 -2.17 13.95
CA PHE A 26 7.76 -3.39 13.97
C PHE A 26 9.20 -3.09 14.40
N THR A 27 9.76 -1.95 13.98
CA THR A 27 11.19 -1.63 14.19
C THR A 27 11.43 -0.44 15.09
N GLY A 28 10.37 0.26 15.50
CA GLY A 28 10.49 1.52 16.23
C GLY A 28 10.82 2.72 15.33
N VAL A 29 10.70 2.57 14.01
CA VAL A 29 11.04 3.61 13.02
C VAL A 29 10.26 4.91 13.24
N TYR A 30 9.08 4.84 13.81
CA TYR A 30 8.22 5.98 14.07
C TYR A 30 8.62 6.82 15.28
N ALA A 31 9.55 6.33 16.11
CA ALA A 31 9.90 6.98 17.38
C ALA A 31 10.50 8.38 17.21
N GLU A 32 11.14 8.66 16.08
CA GLU A 32 11.80 9.96 15.80
C GLU A 32 11.01 10.86 14.86
N GLN A 33 9.85 10.41 14.39
CA GLN A 33 9.02 11.18 13.46
C GLN A 33 8.02 12.06 14.23
N PRO A 34 8.12 13.41 14.15
CA PRO A 34 7.28 14.32 14.95
C PRO A 34 5.79 14.10 14.75
N PHE A 35 5.38 13.80 13.51
CA PHE A 35 3.97 13.50 13.21
C PHE A 35 3.50 12.22 13.91
N MET A 36 4.27 11.15 13.82
CA MET A 36 3.94 9.86 14.46
C MET A 36 3.99 9.94 15.97
N GLN A 37 4.90 10.73 16.54
CA GLN A 37 4.89 11.03 17.98
C GLN A 37 3.61 11.76 18.42
N GLY A 38 3.07 12.64 17.58
CA GLY A 38 1.76 13.27 17.79
C GLY A 38 0.66 12.23 17.86
N LEU A 39 0.58 11.35 16.86
CA LEU A 39 -0.40 10.25 16.83
C LEU A 39 -0.26 9.30 18.03
N ARG A 40 0.97 9.00 18.46
CA ARG A 40 1.23 8.15 19.64
C ARG A 40 0.69 8.80 20.93
N LYS A 41 0.89 10.09 21.10
CA LYS A 41 0.33 10.82 22.25
C LYS A 41 -1.20 10.81 22.22
N ASP A 42 -1.79 11.04 21.06
CA ASP A 42 -3.24 11.02 20.88
C ASP A 42 -3.82 9.63 21.12
N ALA A 43 -3.12 8.56 20.70
CA ALA A 43 -3.51 7.18 20.97
C ALA A 43 -3.53 6.85 22.48
N VAL A 44 -2.56 7.37 23.24
CA VAL A 44 -2.49 7.18 24.70
C VAL A 44 -3.58 7.99 25.42
N GLN A 45 -3.92 9.17 24.92
CA GLN A 45 -4.92 10.07 25.53
C GLN A 45 -6.37 9.69 25.19
N SER A 46 -6.59 9.18 23.95
CA SER A 46 -7.89 8.61 23.58
C SER A 46 -7.98 7.22 24.19
N SER A 47 -8.58 7.13 25.38
CA SER A 47 -8.77 5.91 26.14
C SER A 47 -8.96 4.66 25.26
N ALA A 48 -8.26 3.58 25.58
CA ALA A 48 -8.39 2.29 24.94
C ALA A 48 -9.85 1.78 24.99
N GLY A 49 -10.63 2.11 23.97
CA GLY A 49 -12.03 1.73 23.83
C GLY A 49 -12.39 1.47 22.35
N PRO A 50 -13.53 0.84 22.06
CA PRO A 50 -13.98 0.57 20.70
C PRO A 50 -14.10 1.83 19.83
N ASP A 51 -14.26 3.00 20.44
CA ASP A 51 -14.39 4.28 19.75
C ASP A 51 -13.04 5.02 19.56
N ALA A 52 -11.91 4.40 19.95
CA ALA A 52 -10.58 5.00 19.75
C ALA A 52 -10.28 5.11 18.25
N LYS A 53 -10.07 6.34 17.79
CA LYS A 53 -9.76 6.63 16.38
C LYS A 53 -8.31 6.40 16.00
N ILE A 54 -7.41 6.33 16.97
CA ILE A 54 -5.99 6.09 16.77
C ILE A 54 -5.60 4.89 17.63
N ARG A 55 -5.03 3.88 16.97
CA ARG A 55 -4.53 2.67 17.63
C ARG A 55 -3.08 2.49 17.29
N TRP A 56 -2.26 2.34 18.33
CA TRP A 56 -0.85 1.99 18.20
C TRP A 56 -0.67 0.55 18.64
N ILE A 57 -0.20 -0.29 17.74
CA ILE A 57 0.04 -1.71 17.95
C ILE A 57 1.56 -1.92 17.86
N ASP A 58 2.16 -2.32 18.97
CA ASP A 58 3.56 -2.69 19.02
C ASP A 58 3.71 -4.13 18.52
N CYS A 59 4.39 -4.30 17.40
CA CYS A 59 4.65 -5.57 16.75
C CYS A 59 6.12 -6.00 16.87
N SER A 60 6.96 -5.25 17.60
CA SER A 60 8.41 -5.45 17.66
C SER A 60 8.84 -6.80 18.25
N ASP A 61 8.02 -7.38 19.11
CA ASP A 61 8.29 -8.67 19.75
C ASP A 61 7.82 -9.89 18.93
N ILE A 62 7.23 -9.68 17.73
CA ILE A 62 6.79 -10.79 16.88
C ILE A 62 7.96 -11.25 16.01
N PRO A 63 8.51 -12.45 16.22
CA PRO A 63 9.57 -12.97 15.37
C PRO A 63 9.06 -13.39 13.99
N GLY A 64 9.95 -13.51 13.01
CA GLY A 64 9.60 -14.00 11.67
C GLY A 64 8.81 -13.01 10.81
N THR A 65 9.02 -11.69 11.02
CA THR A 65 8.26 -10.64 10.35
C THR A 65 9.08 -9.81 9.35
N ASP A 66 10.41 -9.90 9.35
CA ASP A 66 11.26 -9.06 8.50
C ASP A 66 11.34 -9.61 7.07
N CYS A 67 10.92 -8.86 6.08
CA CYS A 67 10.77 -9.21 4.64
C CYS A 67 9.84 -10.42 4.38
N TYR A 68 9.84 -11.39 5.28
CA TYR A 68 9.04 -12.61 5.23
C TYR A 68 8.18 -12.70 6.48
N CYS A 69 6.97 -13.23 6.31
CA CYS A 69 6.05 -13.42 7.42
C CYS A 69 5.58 -14.89 7.42
N ASP A 70 6.06 -15.66 8.38
CA ASP A 70 5.64 -17.05 8.54
C ASP A 70 4.21 -17.16 9.12
N ASP A 71 3.65 -18.36 9.12
CA ASP A 71 2.27 -18.59 9.54
C ASP A 71 2.04 -18.26 11.02
N GLU A 72 3.05 -18.48 11.87
CA GLU A 72 3.02 -18.12 13.28
C GLU A 72 2.98 -16.60 13.46
N ALA A 73 3.81 -15.87 12.70
CA ALA A 73 3.83 -14.41 12.71
C ALA A 73 2.52 -13.82 12.17
N VAL A 74 1.99 -14.35 11.06
CA VAL A 74 0.65 -13.95 10.54
C VAL A 74 -0.42 -14.13 11.60
N THR A 75 -0.42 -15.28 12.30
CA THR A 75 -1.38 -15.57 13.37
C THR A 75 -1.24 -14.59 14.54
N ALA A 76 0.00 -14.28 14.95
CA ALA A 76 0.27 -13.33 16.03
C ALA A 76 -0.18 -11.92 15.67
N ILE A 77 0.12 -11.46 14.46
CA ILE A 77 -0.32 -10.14 13.95
C ILE A 77 -1.84 -10.03 13.93
N ARG A 78 -2.53 -11.03 13.37
CA ARG A 78 -4.02 -11.06 13.34
C ARG A 78 -4.61 -11.04 14.75
N LYS A 79 -4.00 -11.75 15.69
CA LYS A 79 -4.42 -11.70 17.10
C LYS A 79 -4.26 -10.33 17.71
N GLN A 80 -3.17 -9.62 17.42
CA GLN A 80 -2.96 -8.24 17.90
C GLN A 80 -4.01 -7.28 17.32
N ILE A 81 -4.28 -7.36 16.01
CA ILE A 81 -5.32 -6.57 15.34
C ILE A 81 -6.68 -6.81 16.04
N ALA A 82 -7.07 -8.06 16.23
CA ALA A 82 -8.32 -8.41 16.90
C ALA A 82 -8.35 -7.93 18.37
N SER A 83 -7.24 -8.05 19.10
CA SER A 83 -7.12 -7.59 20.49
C SER A 83 -7.23 -6.07 20.60
N ALA A 84 -6.87 -5.33 19.57
CA ALA A 84 -7.07 -3.89 19.47
C ALA A 84 -8.54 -3.51 19.14
N GLY A 85 -9.46 -4.49 19.05
CA GLY A 85 -10.87 -4.26 18.75
C GLY A 85 -11.14 -3.88 17.29
N ILE A 86 -10.26 -4.23 16.37
CA ILE A 86 -10.40 -3.96 14.95
C ILE A 86 -11.06 -5.15 14.29
N THR A 87 -12.14 -4.90 13.56
CA THR A 87 -13.01 -5.95 12.98
C THR A 87 -13.11 -5.90 11.47
N ASP A 88 -12.62 -4.84 10.83
CA ASP A 88 -12.63 -4.64 9.38
C ASP A 88 -11.41 -3.87 8.91
N ALA A 89 -11.20 -3.83 7.62
CA ALA A 89 -10.07 -3.18 6.97
C ALA A 89 -10.25 -1.67 6.74
N SER A 90 -11.25 -1.06 7.35
CA SER A 90 -11.49 0.38 7.15
C SER A 90 -10.51 1.23 7.95
N GLY A 91 -9.98 2.25 7.32
CA GLY A 91 -9.06 3.17 7.98
C GLY A 91 -7.83 3.48 7.16
N ILE A 92 -6.86 4.07 7.87
CA ILE A 92 -5.52 4.30 7.34
C ILE A 92 -4.55 3.53 8.23
N HIS A 93 -3.80 2.63 7.61
CA HIS A 93 -2.88 1.75 8.29
C HIS A 93 -1.45 2.18 7.96
N PHE A 94 -0.61 2.29 8.97
CA PHE A 94 0.81 2.60 8.82
C PHE A 94 1.58 1.38 9.33
N PHE A 95 2.48 0.84 8.51
CA PHE A 95 3.26 -0.32 8.91
C PHE A 95 4.71 -0.25 8.45
N ASP A 96 5.48 0.62 9.13
CA ASP A 96 6.93 0.59 9.15
C ASP A 96 7.58 0.79 7.76
N ASN A 97 8.67 0.11 7.48
CA ASN A 97 9.40 0.19 6.22
C ASN A 97 8.86 -0.82 5.18
N GLY A 98 9.40 -0.81 3.95
CA GLY A 98 8.95 -1.64 2.84
C GLY A 98 9.06 -3.16 3.09
N ASN A 99 9.92 -3.61 4.03
CA ASN A 99 10.01 -5.02 4.40
C ASN A 99 8.69 -5.57 4.95
N TYR A 100 7.80 -4.70 5.41
CA TYR A 100 6.48 -5.05 5.95
C TYR A 100 5.32 -4.79 4.98
N HIS A 101 5.59 -4.51 3.69
CA HIS A 101 4.54 -4.25 2.70
C HIS A 101 3.54 -5.41 2.58
N TYR A 102 3.95 -6.65 2.90
CA TYR A 102 3.05 -7.81 2.99
C TYR A 102 1.85 -7.62 3.94
N MET A 103 1.91 -6.64 4.85
CA MET A 103 0.79 -6.33 5.73
C MET A 103 -0.48 -5.97 4.97
N SER A 104 -0.36 -5.41 3.76
CA SER A 104 -1.49 -5.15 2.87
C SER A 104 -2.28 -6.43 2.52
N LYS A 105 -1.61 -7.59 2.41
CA LYS A 105 -2.30 -8.89 2.27
C LYS A 105 -3.14 -9.20 3.51
N ILE A 106 -2.58 -9.00 4.72
CA ILE A 106 -3.28 -9.28 5.98
C ILE A 106 -4.51 -8.39 6.14
N TRP A 107 -4.40 -7.10 5.76
CA TRP A 107 -5.52 -6.17 5.81
C TRP A 107 -6.58 -6.45 4.74
N THR A 108 -6.17 -6.71 3.50
CA THR A 108 -7.11 -7.01 2.41
C THR A 108 -7.86 -8.33 2.62
N ASP A 109 -7.32 -9.28 3.39
CA ASP A 109 -8.03 -10.50 3.79
C ASP A 109 -9.25 -10.23 4.70
N MET A 110 -9.30 -9.07 5.33
CA MET A 110 -10.46 -8.65 6.14
C MET A 110 -11.59 -8.06 5.29
N VAL A 111 -11.37 -7.82 4.00
CA VAL A 111 -12.41 -7.34 3.08
C VAL A 111 -13.28 -8.51 2.63
N GLN A 112 -14.59 -8.41 2.90
CA GLN A 112 -15.57 -9.48 2.64
C GLN A 112 -16.55 -9.14 1.52
N GLU A 113 -16.20 -8.19 0.66
CA GLU A 113 -17.02 -7.73 -0.47
C GLU A 113 -16.13 -7.49 -1.69
N PRO A 114 -16.66 -7.62 -2.93
CA PRO A 114 -15.86 -7.38 -4.13
C PRO A 114 -15.19 -5.99 -4.13
N PHE A 115 -13.90 -5.97 -4.40
CA PHE A 115 -13.08 -4.74 -4.46
C PHE A 115 -11.97 -4.86 -5.49
N SER A 116 -11.41 -3.74 -5.88
CA SER A 116 -10.16 -3.65 -6.64
C SER A 116 -9.05 -3.05 -5.79
N LEU A 117 -7.82 -3.46 -6.05
CA LEU A 117 -6.64 -3.01 -5.33
C LEU A 117 -5.86 -2.01 -6.19
N VAL A 118 -5.51 -0.87 -5.62
CA VAL A 118 -4.61 0.12 -6.24
C VAL A 118 -3.35 0.20 -5.42
N VAL A 119 -2.21 -0.13 -6.01
CA VAL A 119 -0.89 -0.14 -5.37
C VAL A 119 -0.05 0.97 -5.98
N PHE A 120 0.56 1.80 -5.16
CA PHE A 120 1.65 2.69 -5.53
C PHE A 120 2.94 2.08 -5.04
N ASP A 121 3.81 1.68 -5.97
CA ASP A 121 5.03 0.93 -5.65
C ASP A 121 6.02 1.02 -6.82
N HIS A 122 7.30 1.04 -6.52
CA HIS A 122 8.34 0.89 -7.53
C HIS A 122 8.53 -0.57 -7.97
N HIS A 123 8.03 -1.52 -7.16
CA HIS A 123 8.10 -2.96 -7.38
C HIS A 123 6.73 -3.55 -7.73
N PRO A 124 6.65 -4.68 -8.44
CA PRO A 124 5.38 -5.34 -8.74
C PRO A 124 4.81 -6.16 -7.58
N ASP A 125 5.64 -6.54 -6.62
CA ASP A 125 5.32 -7.39 -5.45
C ASP A 125 4.54 -8.67 -5.79
N MET A 126 4.88 -9.26 -6.95
CA MET A 126 4.23 -10.45 -7.50
C MET A 126 5.17 -11.66 -7.63
N GLN A 127 6.32 -11.63 -6.97
CA GLN A 127 7.29 -12.73 -7.00
C GLN A 127 6.70 -14.01 -6.41
N ALA A 128 7.07 -15.15 -7.00
CA ALA A 128 6.75 -16.44 -6.40
C ALA A 128 7.43 -16.62 -5.04
N PRO A 129 6.79 -17.29 -4.07
CA PRO A 129 7.42 -17.55 -2.77
C PRO A 129 8.71 -18.34 -2.94
N ARG A 130 9.80 -17.85 -2.32
CA ARG A 130 11.11 -18.55 -2.37
C ARG A 130 11.17 -19.79 -1.50
N PHE A 131 10.34 -19.88 -0.46
CA PHE A 131 10.31 -20.98 0.50
C PHE A 131 8.86 -21.35 0.79
N GLY A 132 8.45 -22.54 0.38
CA GLY A 132 7.08 -23.02 0.62
C GLY A 132 6.03 -22.04 0.11
N ASN A 133 5.05 -21.71 0.94
CA ASN A 133 4.01 -20.71 0.64
C ASN A 133 4.13 -19.47 1.56
N ILE A 134 5.35 -19.09 1.97
CA ILE A 134 5.58 -18.00 2.91
C ILE A 134 5.12 -16.64 2.30
N LEU A 135 4.49 -15.82 3.12
CA LEU A 135 4.15 -14.44 2.76
C LEU A 135 5.43 -13.58 2.78
N SER A 136 5.61 -12.72 1.79
CA SER A 136 6.77 -11.82 1.69
C SER A 136 6.39 -10.44 1.17
N CYS A 137 7.24 -9.45 1.43
CA CYS A 137 7.06 -8.10 0.89
C CYS A 137 7.02 -8.11 -0.64
N GLY A 138 7.92 -8.81 -1.31
CA GLY A 138 7.97 -8.88 -2.78
C GLY A 138 6.96 -9.83 -3.44
N GLY A 139 6.09 -10.52 -2.68
CA GLY A 139 5.15 -11.52 -3.23
C GLY A 139 3.70 -11.36 -2.78
N TRP A 140 3.39 -10.36 -2.00
CA TRP A 140 2.08 -10.23 -1.38
C TRP A 140 0.93 -9.95 -2.36
N VAL A 141 1.19 -9.21 -3.43
CA VAL A 141 0.16 -8.93 -4.47
C VAL A 141 -0.26 -10.22 -5.17
N LYS A 142 0.71 -11.07 -5.53
CA LYS A 142 0.39 -12.40 -6.10
C LYS A 142 -0.46 -13.21 -5.15
N LYS A 143 -0.12 -13.22 -3.86
CA LYS A 143 -0.92 -13.93 -2.85
C LYS A 143 -2.34 -13.38 -2.68
N VAL A 144 -2.54 -12.07 -2.80
CA VAL A 144 -3.90 -11.51 -2.83
C VAL A 144 -4.67 -12.03 -4.03
N LEU A 145 -4.06 -12.04 -5.22
CA LEU A 145 -4.70 -12.52 -6.45
C LEU A 145 -5.02 -14.01 -6.41
N ASP A 146 -4.16 -14.83 -5.80
CA ASP A 146 -4.33 -16.27 -5.69
C ASP A 146 -5.37 -16.68 -4.63
N GLU A 147 -5.44 -15.96 -3.52
CA GLU A 147 -6.14 -16.43 -2.32
C GLU A 147 -7.40 -15.64 -1.96
N ASN A 148 -7.50 -14.35 -2.37
CA ASN A 148 -8.65 -13.53 -2.01
C ASN A 148 -9.75 -13.61 -3.05
N GLN A 149 -10.84 -14.29 -2.71
CA GLN A 149 -11.98 -14.48 -3.61
C GLN A 149 -12.75 -13.19 -3.96
N PHE A 150 -12.50 -12.09 -3.23
CA PHE A 150 -13.20 -10.82 -3.43
C PHE A 150 -12.42 -9.85 -4.31
N ILE A 151 -11.16 -10.18 -4.69
CA ILE A 151 -10.36 -9.32 -5.56
C ILE A 151 -10.86 -9.36 -6.99
N ASN A 152 -11.23 -8.22 -7.54
CA ASN A 152 -11.61 -8.09 -8.95
C ASN A 152 -10.37 -7.86 -9.82
N ASN A 153 -9.69 -6.76 -9.60
CA ASN A 153 -8.53 -6.32 -10.37
C ASN A 153 -7.49 -5.66 -9.47
N VAL A 154 -6.25 -5.64 -9.93
CA VAL A 154 -5.14 -4.91 -9.32
C VAL A 154 -4.59 -3.90 -10.31
N VAL A 155 -4.34 -2.68 -9.86
CA VAL A 155 -3.61 -1.66 -10.63
C VAL A 155 -2.36 -1.30 -9.83
N ILE A 156 -1.17 -1.43 -10.43
CA ILE A 156 0.10 -1.07 -9.80
C ILE A 156 0.69 0.13 -10.54
N ILE A 157 0.98 1.20 -9.82
CA ILE A 157 1.36 2.51 -10.35
C ILE A 157 2.77 2.88 -9.89
N GLY A 158 3.65 3.19 -10.82
CA GLY A 158 5.02 3.62 -10.54
C GLY A 158 6.07 2.51 -10.71
N VAL A 159 5.67 1.32 -11.14
CA VAL A 159 6.57 0.17 -11.25
C VAL A 159 7.68 0.45 -12.27
N ALA A 160 8.92 0.12 -11.92
CA ALA A 160 10.06 0.17 -12.82
C ALA A 160 9.78 -0.63 -14.10
N ASP A 161 10.10 -0.05 -15.25
CA ASP A 161 9.77 -0.62 -16.55
C ASP A 161 10.32 -2.03 -16.74
N HIS A 162 11.58 -2.25 -16.35
CA HIS A 162 12.25 -3.55 -16.47
C HIS A 162 11.62 -4.61 -15.56
N LEU A 163 11.17 -4.24 -14.33
CA LEU A 163 10.54 -5.17 -13.41
C LEU A 163 9.18 -5.66 -13.92
N VAL A 164 8.46 -4.84 -14.70
CA VAL A 164 7.22 -5.28 -15.35
C VAL A 164 7.52 -6.37 -16.38
N ASP A 165 8.58 -6.22 -17.17
CA ASP A 165 8.94 -7.19 -18.18
C ASP A 165 9.48 -8.49 -17.55
N GLU A 166 10.25 -8.38 -16.48
CA GLU A 166 10.77 -9.51 -15.70
C GLU A 166 9.64 -10.32 -15.05
N ILE A 167 8.70 -9.70 -14.36
CA ILE A 167 7.61 -10.41 -13.70
C ILE A 167 6.66 -11.09 -14.70
N ARG A 168 6.42 -10.47 -15.86
CA ARG A 168 5.66 -11.10 -16.95
C ARG A 168 6.34 -12.36 -17.48
N ALA A 169 7.66 -12.31 -17.63
CA ALA A 169 8.44 -13.47 -18.06
C ALA A 169 8.43 -14.57 -17.00
N GLU A 170 8.61 -14.22 -15.74
CA GLU A 170 8.60 -15.16 -14.61
C GLU A 170 7.25 -15.89 -14.51
N LEU A 171 6.14 -15.15 -14.46
CA LEU A 171 4.80 -15.72 -14.37
C LEU A 171 4.47 -16.60 -15.61
N SER A 172 4.91 -16.19 -16.79
CA SER A 172 4.72 -17.00 -18.01
C SER A 172 5.50 -18.32 -17.95
N GLN A 173 6.73 -18.30 -17.43
CA GLN A 173 7.55 -19.50 -17.25
C GLN A 173 6.99 -20.43 -16.16
N ALA A 174 6.39 -19.87 -15.13
CA ALA A 174 5.74 -20.63 -14.04
C ALA A 174 4.40 -21.25 -14.48
N GLY A 175 3.82 -20.83 -15.58
CA GLY A 175 2.48 -21.24 -16.01
C GLY A 175 1.33 -20.45 -15.36
N ASP A 176 1.65 -19.33 -14.71
CA ASP A 176 0.72 -18.46 -13.99
C ASP A 176 0.36 -17.20 -14.79
N ALA A 177 0.54 -17.21 -16.12
CA ALA A 177 0.37 -16.02 -16.96
C ALA A 177 -1.07 -15.45 -16.95
N ASP A 178 -2.06 -16.27 -16.70
CA ASP A 178 -3.48 -15.90 -16.61
C ASP A 178 -3.79 -14.93 -15.44
N ILE A 179 -2.94 -14.92 -14.42
CA ILE A 179 -3.08 -13.94 -13.30
C ILE A 179 -2.91 -12.50 -13.80
N LEU A 180 -2.14 -12.31 -14.90
CA LEU A 180 -1.91 -11.00 -15.50
C LEU A 180 -3.15 -10.38 -16.13
N ASP A 181 -4.19 -11.17 -16.43
CA ASP A 181 -5.46 -10.67 -16.96
C ASP A 181 -6.19 -9.78 -15.93
N LYS A 182 -5.86 -9.95 -14.65
CA LYS A 182 -6.39 -9.12 -13.56
C LYS A 182 -5.48 -7.95 -13.16
N VAL A 183 -4.31 -7.81 -13.81
CA VAL A 183 -3.31 -6.82 -13.39
C VAL A 183 -3.07 -5.77 -14.47
N THR A 184 -3.17 -4.51 -14.10
CA THR A 184 -2.77 -3.38 -14.93
C THR A 184 -1.55 -2.70 -14.32
N PHE A 185 -0.44 -2.70 -15.06
CA PHE A 185 0.74 -1.93 -14.68
C PHE A 185 0.70 -0.54 -15.33
N ILE A 186 0.91 0.49 -14.53
CA ILE A 186 1.23 1.85 -14.96
C ILE A 186 2.71 2.06 -14.65
N LYS A 187 3.53 1.93 -15.69
CA LYS A 187 4.99 1.98 -15.56
C LYS A 187 5.49 3.34 -15.10
N GLU A 188 6.67 3.37 -14.51
CA GLU A 188 7.34 4.60 -14.09
C GLU A 188 7.50 5.59 -15.26
N SER A 189 7.92 5.11 -16.44
CA SER A 189 8.05 5.94 -17.65
C SER A 189 6.75 6.62 -18.05
N GLU A 190 5.60 5.95 -17.90
CA GLU A 190 4.28 6.49 -18.23
C GLU A 190 3.83 7.60 -17.27
N VAL A 191 4.35 7.58 -16.04
CA VAL A 191 4.08 8.63 -15.04
C VAL A 191 5.00 9.83 -15.26
N ARG A 192 6.22 9.59 -15.79
CA ARG A 192 7.25 10.61 -16.05
C ARG A 192 7.04 11.40 -17.34
N GLU A 193 6.53 10.78 -18.40
CA GLU A 193 6.49 11.32 -19.77
C GLU A 193 5.78 12.67 -19.91
N THR A 194 5.19 13.11 -18.89
CA THR A 194 4.31 14.24 -18.92
C THR A 194 4.96 15.55 -18.41
N GLY A 195 6.16 15.52 -17.85
CA GLY A 195 7.06 16.70 -17.68
C GLY A 195 6.55 17.90 -16.90
N THR A 196 5.31 17.89 -16.46
CA THR A 196 4.68 18.89 -15.59
C THR A 196 3.85 18.22 -14.52
N PRO A 197 3.72 18.77 -13.32
CA PRO A 197 2.92 18.19 -12.23
C PRO A 197 1.43 17.95 -12.59
N SER A 198 0.98 18.46 -13.72
CA SER A 198 -0.41 18.32 -14.20
C SER A 198 -0.61 17.24 -15.26
N SER A 199 0.33 16.39 -15.46
CA SER A 199 0.41 15.58 -16.68
C SER A 199 -0.01 14.12 -16.52
N PHE A 200 -0.11 13.58 -15.33
CA PHE A 200 -1.00 12.44 -15.06
C PHE A 200 -2.44 12.96 -14.96
N SER A 201 -2.77 13.88 -15.86
CA SER A 201 -4.07 14.52 -15.88
C SER A 201 -5.16 13.48 -16.14
N ARG A 202 -6.37 13.78 -15.68
CA ARG A 202 -7.60 12.98 -15.93
C ARG A 202 -7.83 12.66 -17.42
N THR A 203 -7.02 13.22 -18.31
CA THR A 203 -7.06 13.05 -19.76
C THR A 203 -5.94 12.16 -20.31
N SER A 204 -4.98 11.69 -19.48
CA SER A 204 -3.91 10.81 -19.94
C SER A 204 -4.43 9.42 -20.29
N THR A 205 -3.78 8.76 -21.26
CA THR A 205 -4.10 7.38 -21.66
C THR A 205 -3.94 6.42 -20.48
N SER A 206 -2.91 6.62 -19.67
CA SER A 206 -2.63 5.79 -18.48
C SER A 206 -3.71 5.94 -17.41
N PHE A 207 -4.17 7.16 -17.16
CA PHE A 207 -5.29 7.39 -16.23
C PHE A 207 -6.60 6.77 -16.77
N SER A 208 -6.84 6.85 -18.06
CA SER A 208 -8.01 6.23 -18.69
C SER A 208 -7.95 4.72 -18.60
N ARG A 209 -6.77 4.11 -18.83
CA ARG A 209 -6.54 2.66 -18.70
C ARG A 209 -6.72 2.19 -17.25
N MET A 210 -6.19 2.93 -16.27
CA MET A 210 -6.43 2.68 -14.85
C MET A 210 -7.92 2.67 -14.51
N ARG A 211 -8.66 3.71 -14.94
CA ARG A 211 -10.10 3.79 -14.68
C ARG A 211 -10.88 2.68 -15.34
N GLU A 212 -10.50 2.24 -16.52
CA GLU A 212 -11.16 1.12 -17.20
C GLU A 212 -10.95 -0.19 -16.44
N SER A 213 -9.73 -0.45 -15.97
CA SER A 213 -9.41 -1.64 -15.14
C SER A 213 -10.18 -1.67 -13.83
N LEU A 214 -10.51 -0.52 -13.27
CA LEU A 214 -11.24 -0.42 -11.99
C LEU A 214 -12.78 -0.45 -12.16
N ARG A 215 -13.28 -0.55 -13.39
CA ARG A 215 -14.73 -0.71 -13.61
C ARG A 215 -15.19 -2.08 -13.13
N SER A 216 -16.24 -2.09 -12.31
CA SER A 216 -16.85 -3.34 -11.87
C SER A 216 -17.53 -4.03 -13.07
N PRO A 217 -17.39 -5.36 -13.22
CA PRO A 217 -18.06 -6.12 -14.30
C PRO A 217 -19.56 -6.31 -14.10
N THR A 218 -20.19 -5.73 -13.11
CA THR A 218 -21.64 -5.89 -12.87
C THR A 218 -22.47 -5.13 -13.91
N GLU A 219 -23.23 -5.86 -14.70
CA GLU A 219 -24.10 -5.40 -15.80
C GLU A 219 -25.27 -4.49 -15.40
N SER A 220 -25.46 -4.15 -14.15
CA SER A 220 -26.51 -3.20 -13.76
C SER A 220 -25.88 -1.97 -13.12
N GLY A 221 -25.97 -0.88 -13.86
CA GLY A 221 -25.42 0.41 -13.53
C GLY A 221 -25.67 0.84 -12.10
N MET A 222 -24.65 1.55 -11.52
CA MET A 222 -24.72 2.35 -10.29
C MET A 222 -24.32 1.66 -8.97
N THR A 223 -23.34 0.78 -8.95
CA THR A 223 -22.58 0.58 -7.71
C THR A 223 -21.22 1.25 -7.87
N GLU A 224 -20.93 2.27 -7.05
CA GLU A 224 -19.60 2.83 -6.91
C GLU A 224 -18.64 1.66 -6.64
N GLY A 225 -17.65 1.46 -7.53
CA GLY A 225 -16.65 0.43 -7.35
C GLY A 225 -15.93 0.65 -6.00
N ARG A 226 -15.69 -0.42 -5.24
CA ARG A 226 -14.89 -0.34 -4.02
C ARG A 226 -13.43 -0.51 -4.36
N ILE A 227 -12.58 0.34 -3.79
CA ILE A 227 -11.14 0.23 -3.95
C ILE A 227 -10.43 0.23 -2.59
N TYR A 228 -9.40 -0.60 -2.50
CA TYR A 228 -8.41 -0.56 -1.45
C TYR A 228 -7.13 0.04 -2.01
N ILE A 229 -6.46 0.94 -1.28
CA ILE A 229 -5.25 1.61 -1.74
C ILE A 229 -4.08 1.17 -0.86
N SER A 230 -2.98 0.74 -1.46
CA SER A 230 -1.72 0.47 -0.77
C SER A 230 -0.62 1.37 -1.33
N ILE A 231 0.14 2.01 -0.46
CA ILE A 231 1.19 2.96 -0.81
C ILE A 231 2.49 2.52 -0.17
N ASP A 232 3.44 2.02 -0.99
CA ASP A 232 4.84 2.01 -0.61
C ASP A 232 5.46 3.35 -1.01
N LYS A 233 6.18 3.98 -0.08
CA LYS A 233 6.84 5.26 -0.32
C LYS A 233 8.01 5.16 -1.29
N ASP A 234 8.48 3.95 -1.61
CA ASP A 234 9.52 3.76 -2.61
C ASP A 234 9.05 4.08 -4.04
N ALA A 235 7.73 4.09 -4.30
CA ALA A 235 7.19 4.65 -5.54
C ALA A 235 7.58 6.13 -5.73
N LEU A 236 7.81 6.86 -4.63
CA LEU A 236 8.10 8.29 -4.65
C LEU A 236 9.57 8.56 -4.97
N SER A 237 9.80 9.68 -5.63
CA SER A 237 11.16 10.21 -5.80
C SER A 237 11.85 10.43 -4.44
N PRO A 238 13.18 10.19 -4.34
CA PRO A 238 13.99 10.47 -3.14
C PRO A 238 13.87 11.90 -2.61
N THR A 239 13.36 12.82 -3.41
CA THR A 239 13.06 14.19 -2.97
C THR A 239 11.93 14.24 -1.93
N TYR A 240 10.98 13.30 -1.98
CA TYR A 240 9.79 13.28 -1.13
C TYR A 240 9.86 12.28 0.01
N ALA A 241 10.50 11.15 -0.20
CA ALA A 241 10.68 10.10 0.80
C ALA A 241 12.11 9.57 0.78
N ALA A 242 12.54 8.98 1.87
CA ALA A 242 13.74 8.15 1.94
C ALA A 242 13.29 6.78 2.43
N THR A 243 13.66 5.73 1.71
CA THR A 243 13.25 4.34 1.97
C THR A 243 14.46 3.42 2.08
N ASN A 244 14.25 2.17 2.40
CA ASN A 244 15.29 1.14 2.37
C ASN A 244 15.48 0.53 0.99
N TRP A 245 14.46 0.64 0.15
CA TRP A 245 14.41 -0.01 -1.15
C TRP A 245 14.73 0.97 -2.26
N ASP A 246 15.05 0.42 -3.42
CA ASP A 246 15.15 1.12 -4.69
C ASP A 246 13.93 2.00 -4.94
N GLN A 247 14.13 3.23 -5.37
CA GLN A 247 13.06 4.22 -5.43
C GLN A 247 12.72 4.66 -6.84
N GLY A 248 11.45 4.82 -7.06
CA GLY A 248 10.89 5.42 -8.26
C GLY A 248 11.04 6.94 -8.31
N SER A 249 10.24 7.53 -9.17
CA SER A 249 10.30 8.97 -9.46
C SER A 249 8.95 9.67 -9.36
N LEU A 250 7.94 9.01 -8.82
CA LEU A 250 6.62 9.60 -8.65
C LEU A 250 6.72 10.85 -7.77
N ASP A 251 6.09 11.93 -8.19
CA ASP A 251 5.94 13.11 -7.34
C ASP A 251 4.68 13.03 -6.48
N ILE A 252 4.73 13.72 -5.34
CA ILE A 252 3.63 13.69 -4.37
C ILE A 252 2.35 14.38 -4.87
N ALA A 253 2.47 15.32 -5.81
CA ALA A 253 1.31 15.99 -6.39
C ALA A 253 0.55 15.04 -7.30
N THR A 254 1.27 14.25 -8.10
CA THR A 254 0.70 13.20 -8.94
C THR A 254 0.02 12.12 -8.10
N LEU A 255 0.68 11.61 -7.06
CA LEU A 255 0.07 10.65 -6.12
C LEU A 255 -1.26 11.19 -5.57
N LYS A 256 -1.25 12.44 -5.10
CA LYS A 256 -2.44 13.09 -4.56
C LYS A 256 -3.55 13.24 -5.60
N GLU A 257 -3.24 13.70 -6.80
CA GLU A 257 -4.20 13.86 -7.89
C GLU A 257 -4.87 12.53 -8.27
N VAL A 258 -4.09 11.44 -8.31
CA VAL A 258 -4.63 10.11 -8.57
C VAL A 258 -5.61 9.69 -7.46
N ILE A 259 -5.22 9.81 -6.20
CA ILE A 259 -6.08 9.44 -5.05
C ILE A 259 -7.36 10.28 -5.04
N GLU A 260 -7.27 11.60 -5.26
CA GLU A 260 -8.42 12.49 -5.37
C GLU A 260 -9.34 12.11 -6.54
N GLY A 261 -8.76 11.77 -7.67
CA GLY A 261 -9.50 11.29 -8.84
C GLY A 261 -10.24 9.99 -8.57
N LEU A 262 -9.60 9.06 -7.88
CA LEU A 262 -10.22 7.79 -7.46
C LEU A 262 -11.36 8.03 -6.45
N ALA A 263 -11.14 8.87 -5.47
CA ALA A 263 -12.14 9.19 -4.44
C ALA A 263 -13.41 9.86 -4.99
N THR A 264 -13.36 10.47 -6.18
CA THR A 264 -14.55 11.04 -6.83
C THR A 264 -15.44 10.00 -7.53
N SER A 265 -14.92 8.80 -7.80
CA SER A 265 -15.59 7.79 -8.64
C SER A 265 -15.69 6.40 -7.98
N HIS A 266 -15.02 6.21 -6.85
CA HIS A 266 -14.98 4.94 -6.14
C HIS A 266 -15.09 5.16 -4.63
N LYS A 267 -15.62 4.17 -3.93
CA LYS A 267 -15.58 4.14 -2.46
C LYS A 267 -14.23 3.58 -2.02
N ILE A 268 -13.38 4.41 -1.39
CA ILE A 268 -12.16 3.94 -0.74
C ILE A 268 -12.55 3.22 0.56
N ILE A 269 -12.16 1.95 0.69
CA ILE A 269 -12.52 1.08 1.82
C ILE A 269 -11.39 0.91 2.83
N GLY A 270 -10.15 1.20 2.46
CA GLY A 270 -8.98 1.18 3.31
C GLY A 270 -7.77 1.77 2.59
N VAL A 271 -6.80 2.24 3.34
CA VAL A 271 -5.55 2.80 2.81
C VAL A 271 -4.38 2.32 3.66
N ASP A 272 -3.37 1.75 3.02
CA ASP A 272 -2.11 1.34 3.64
C ASP A 272 -0.98 2.29 3.26
N ILE A 273 -0.05 2.50 4.18
CA ILE A 273 1.16 3.29 3.96
C ILE A 273 2.34 2.60 4.65
N CYS A 274 3.37 2.26 3.86
CA CYS A 274 4.65 1.75 4.34
C CYS A 274 5.83 2.45 3.65
N GLY A 275 7.03 1.90 3.78
CA GLY A 275 8.22 2.40 3.10
C GLY A 275 8.95 3.49 3.89
N GLU A 276 8.94 3.44 5.22
CA GLU A 276 9.83 4.28 6.03
C GLU A 276 11.27 3.81 5.89
N ARG A 277 12.23 4.73 6.03
CA ARG A 277 13.63 4.33 6.12
C ARG A 277 13.91 3.78 7.52
N ALA A 278 14.42 2.56 7.61
CA ALA A 278 14.84 1.98 8.88
C ALA A 278 15.94 2.80 9.55
N ARG A 279 15.94 2.86 10.88
CA ARG A 279 16.83 3.71 11.67
C ARG A 279 18.31 3.29 11.54
N ASP A 280 18.56 2.01 11.44
CA ASP A 280 19.86 1.38 11.35
C ASP A 280 20.31 1.11 9.91
N PHE A 281 19.53 1.57 8.93
CA PHE A 281 19.89 1.41 7.54
C PHE A 281 21.10 2.27 7.19
N ALA A 282 22.24 1.60 7.03
CA ALA A 282 23.55 2.22 6.75
C ALA A 282 24.01 2.02 5.30
N GLY A 283 23.24 1.27 4.51
CA GLY A 283 23.54 0.95 3.11
C GLY A 283 22.77 1.81 2.13
N ASP A 284 23.16 1.74 0.87
CA ASP A 284 22.50 2.44 -0.21
C ASP A 284 21.53 1.52 -0.98
N GLU A 285 21.54 0.19 -0.75
CA GLU A 285 20.76 -0.77 -1.54
C GLU A 285 20.49 -2.09 -0.79
N TYR A 286 19.38 -2.70 -1.11
CA TYR A 286 19.10 -4.12 -0.95
C TYR A 286 19.23 -4.82 -2.30
#